data_5aa539dffb1b4a694ec2b23788a4089f
#
_entry.id   5aa539dffb1b4a694ec2b23788a4089f
#
_cell.length_a   1.000
_cell.length_b   1.000
_cell.length_c   1.000
_cell.angle_alpha   90.00
_cell.angle_beta   90.00
_cell.angle_gamma   90.00
#
_symmetry.space_group_name_H-M   'P 1'
#
loop_
_entity.id
_entity.type
_entity.pdbx_description
1 polymer ?
#
loop_
_entity_poly.entity_id
_entity_poly.type
_entity_poly.pdbx_seq_one_letter_code
_entity_poly.pdbx_strand_id
1 'polypeptide(L)'
;RPLLRLQDPAAPRHPAYDSFEIDCAAEILRRYRPHLLFTHPGHVDSARHENGLFNPRVTEALALTDRYLGQLMDAARQAGISDSCNFVVLSDHGHLEIQRTVCPNVLLAREGLLRLDGQGNLLDWDAYVQSAGLSAHVFLRDPADALLRERVSRLLRRLAGEGIYGISRVFTAAEAKGQYQLA
;
A
#
# COMPACT_ATOMS: atom_id res chain seq x y z
N ARG A 1 -20.71 -4.74 18.49
CA ARG A 1 -19.87 -3.53 18.34
C ARG A 1 -19.99 -3.08 16.90
N PRO A 2 -20.27 -1.79 16.60
CA PRO A 2 -20.24 -1.31 15.22
C PRO A 2 -18.84 -1.52 14.65
N LEU A 3 -18.75 -2.11 13.47
CA LEU A 3 -17.52 -2.16 12.70
C LEU A 3 -17.04 -0.71 12.52
N LEU A 4 -15.83 -0.42 12.98
CA LEU A 4 -15.17 0.87 12.76
C LEU A 4 -15.20 1.13 11.23
N ARG A 5 -15.94 2.15 10.83
CA ARG A 5 -15.89 2.60 9.44
C ARG A 5 -14.55 3.29 9.25
N LEU A 6 -13.65 2.68 8.51
CA LEU A 6 -12.29 3.18 8.21
C LEU A 6 -12.27 4.59 7.58
N GLN A 7 -13.43 5.12 7.19
CA GLN A 7 -13.61 6.45 6.61
C GLN A 7 -14.27 7.45 7.58
N ASP A 8 -14.49 7.07 8.84
CA ASP A 8 -15.02 7.99 9.84
C ASP A 8 -13.91 8.98 10.24
N PRO A 9 -14.12 10.31 10.07
CA PRO A 9 -13.14 11.30 10.52
C PRO A 9 -12.82 11.22 12.02
N ALA A 10 -13.71 10.63 12.81
CA ALA A 10 -13.54 10.37 14.24
C ALA A 10 -12.86 9.02 14.54
N ALA A 11 -12.54 8.20 13.51
CA ALA A 11 -11.82 6.95 13.73
C ALA A 11 -10.41 7.23 14.28
N PRO A 12 -9.94 6.43 15.25
CA PRO A 12 -8.59 6.60 15.78
C PRO A 12 -7.56 6.43 14.64
N ARG A 13 -6.61 7.36 14.61
CA ARG A 13 -5.49 7.35 13.67
C ARG A 13 -4.22 6.84 14.36
N HIS A 14 -3.17 6.59 13.58
CA HIS A 14 -1.85 6.32 14.15
C HIS A 14 -1.37 7.48 15.05
N PRO A 15 -0.74 7.23 16.21
CA PRO A 15 -0.40 5.91 16.75
C PRO A 15 -1.49 5.26 17.63
N ALA A 16 -2.64 5.91 17.85
CA ALA A 16 -3.66 5.38 18.76
C ALA A 16 -4.26 4.05 18.29
N TYR A 17 -4.41 3.88 16.98
CA TYR A 17 -4.86 2.62 16.37
C TYR A 17 -3.87 1.48 16.66
N ASP A 18 -2.58 1.71 16.44
CA ASP A 18 -1.53 0.71 16.69
C ASP A 18 -1.45 0.34 18.17
N SER A 19 -1.53 1.33 19.06
CA SER A 19 -1.54 1.07 20.50
C SER A 19 -2.69 0.15 20.90
N PHE A 20 -3.88 0.38 20.37
CA PHE A 20 -5.03 -0.48 20.60
C PHE A 20 -4.84 -1.90 20.04
N GLU A 21 -4.30 -2.02 18.82
CA GLU A 21 -3.97 -3.31 18.21
C GLU A 21 -3.01 -4.11 19.09
N ILE A 22 -1.94 -3.48 19.57
CA ILE A 22 -0.91 -4.11 20.38
C ILE A 22 -1.45 -4.47 21.78
N ASP A 23 -2.30 -3.64 22.38
CA ASP A 23 -2.96 -3.97 23.64
C ASP A 23 -3.84 -5.22 23.49
N CYS A 24 -4.61 -5.32 22.41
CA CYS A 24 -5.39 -6.51 22.08
C CYS A 24 -4.50 -7.73 21.85
N ALA A 25 -3.42 -7.59 21.10
CA ALA A 25 -2.48 -8.67 20.82
C ALA A 25 -1.80 -9.18 22.12
N ALA A 26 -1.37 -8.27 23.00
CA ALA A 26 -0.80 -8.61 24.29
C ALA A 26 -1.78 -9.39 25.17
N GLU A 27 -3.06 -8.97 25.19
CA GLU A 27 -4.09 -9.66 25.95
C GLU A 27 -4.43 -11.04 25.36
N ILE A 28 -4.41 -11.18 24.04
CA ILE A 28 -4.56 -12.47 23.34
C ILE A 28 -3.42 -13.42 23.74
N LEU A 29 -2.16 -12.94 23.75
CA LEU A 29 -1.02 -13.73 24.21
C LEU A 29 -1.20 -14.24 25.64
N ARG A 30 -1.59 -13.36 26.56
CA ARG A 30 -1.78 -13.73 27.99
C ARG A 30 -2.88 -14.76 28.17
N ARG A 31 -4.01 -14.59 27.49
CA ARG A 31 -5.20 -15.43 27.74
C ARG A 31 -5.23 -16.71 26.94
N TYR A 32 -4.83 -16.64 25.67
CA TYR A 32 -5.09 -17.72 24.73
C TYR A 32 -3.83 -18.47 24.28
N ARG A 33 -2.64 -17.90 24.48
CA ARG A 33 -1.35 -18.49 24.11
C ARG A 33 -1.38 -19.10 22.71
N PRO A 34 -1.73 -18.32 21.66
CA PRO A 34 -1.89 -18.84 20.31
C PRO A 34 -0.55 -19.38 19.78
N HIS A 35 -0.61 -20.38 18.89
CA HIS A 35 0.58 -20.92 18.22
C HIS A 35 1.17 -19.94 17.20
N LEU A 36 0.37 -19.01 16.70
CA LEU A 36 0.78 -18.01 15.74
C LEU A 36 -0.02 -16.73 15.97
N LEU A 37 0.67 -15.58 15.99
CA LEU A 37 0.08 -14.25 16.10
C LEU A 37 0.81 -13.32 15.12
N PHE A 38 0.04 -12.59 14.34
CA PHE A 38 0.54 -11.49 13.51
C PHE A 38 0.00 -10.16 13.99
N THR A 39 0.85 -9.14 13.97
CA THR A 39 0.47 -7.73 14.16
C THR A 39 1.12 -6.89 13.06
N HIS A 40 0.48 -5.79 12.69
CA HIS A 40 0.98 -4.90 11.64
C HIS A 40 0.81 -3.42 12.03
N PRO A 41 1.60 -2.91 12.98
CA PRO A 41 1.59 -1.49 13.32
C PRO A 41 2.01 -0.63 12.12
N GLY A 42 1.15 0.30 11.71
CA GLY A 42 1.34 1.12 10.51
C GLY A 42 1.93 2.51 10.76
N HIS A 43 2.26 2.87 12.01
CA HIS A 43 2.66 4.23 12.34
C HIS A 43 3.96 4.68 11.68
N VAL A 44 4.94 3.79 11.51
CA VAL A 44 6.21 4.12 10.85
C VAL A 44 5.97 4.48 9.38
N ASP A 45 5.12 3.72 8.70
CA ASP A 45 4.72 3.98 7.32
C ASP A 45 4.00 5.34 7.19
N SER A 46 2.99 5.58 8.01
CA SER A 46 2.26 6.85 8.04
C SER A 46 3.18 8.04 8.31
N ALA A 47 4.09 7.91 9.28
CA ALA A 47 5.05 8.96 9.62
C ALA A 47 5.98 9.30 8.45
N ARG A 48 6.41 8.29 7.68
CA ARG A 48 7.25 8.49 6.47
C ARG A 48 6.47 9.14 5.34
N HIS A 49 5.23 8.73 5.10
CA HIS A 49 4.35 9.35 4.11
C HIS A 49 4.09 10.83 4.40
N GLU A 50 3.91 11.18 5.65
CA GLU A 50 3.56 12.55 6.06
C GLU A 50 4.78 13.47 6.18
N ASN A 51 5.95 12.95 6.55
CA ASN A 51 7.09 13.77 6.98
C ASN A 51 8.38 13.50 6.20
N GLY A 52 8.36 12.59 5.19
CA GLY A 52 9.56 12.14 4.48
C GLY A 52 10.33 11.04 5.22
N LEU A 53 11.34 10.47 4.55
CA LEU A 53 12.00 9.25 5.00
C LEU A 53 12.83 9.42 6.28
N PHE A 54 13.50 10.55 6.41
CA PHE A 54 14.43 10.85 7.50
C PHE A 54 13.98 12.10 8.24
N ASN A 55 13.15 11.93 9.27
CA ASN A 55 12.55 13.00 10.04
C ASN A 55 12.47 12.59 11.52
N PRO A 56 12.56 13.51 12.47
CA PRO A 56 12.38 13.19 13.91
C PRO A 56 11.08 12.45 14.23
N ARG A 57 9.98 12.74 13.52
CA ARG A 57 8.71 12.03 13.68
C ARG A 57 8.80 10.54 13.32
N VAL A 58 9.60 10.21 12.31
CA VAL A 58 9.88 8.81 11.95
C VAL A 58 10.70 8.12 13.04
N THR A 59 11.68 8.80 13.62
CA THR A 59 12.47 8.29 14.75
C THR A 59 11.56 8.03 15.96
N GLU A 60 10.64 8.94 16.27
CA GLU A 60 9.63 8.77 17.34
C GLU A 60 8.73 7.56 17.07
N ALA A 61 8.29 7.40 15.82
CA ALA A 61 7.46 6.26 15.40
C ALA A 61 8.20 4.92 15.54
N LEU A 62 9.47 4.87 15.15
CA LEU A 62 10.34 3.68 15.32
C LEU A 62 10.52 3.34 16.81
N ALA A 63 10.81 4.34 17.66
CA ALA A 63 10.93 4.14 19.09
C ALA A 63 9.62 3.66 19.73
N LEU A 64 8.47 4.08 19.22
CA LEU A 64 7.18 3.59 19.67
C LEU A 64 6.95 2.13 19.25
N THR A 65 7.30 1.79 18.00
CA THR A 65 7.20 0.41 17.51
C THR A 65 8.11 -0.55 18.28
N ASP A 66 9.29 -0.10 18.67
CA ASP A 66 10.19 -0.87 19.56
C ASP A 66 9.55 -1.13 20.93
N ARG A 67 8.89 -0.14 21.51
CA ARG A 67 8.12 -0.33 22.76
C ARG A 67 6.97 -1.34 22.60
N TYR A 68 6.29 -1.35 21.44
CA TYR A 68 5.25 -2.35 21.14
C TYR A 68 5.81 -3.77 21.11
N LEU A 69 6.97 -3.98 20.50
CA LEU A 69 7.67 -5.27 20.57
C LEU A 69 7.97 -5.66 22.02
N GLY A 70 8.51 -4.74 22.82
CA GLY A 70 8.75 -4.96 24.23
C GLY A 70 7.50 -5.36 25.00
N GLN A 71 6.35 -4.72 24.74
CA GLN A 71 5.06 -5.04 25.34
C GLN A 71 4.59 -6.48 24.98
N LEU A 72 4.77 -6.91 23.74
CA LEU A 72 4.43 -8.28 23.33
C LEU A 72 5.37 -9.32 23.98
N MET A 73 6.65 -9.01 24.09
CA MET A 73 7.63 -9.86 24.79
C MET A 73 7.30 -9.99 26.27
N ASP A 74 6.87 -8.91 26.91
CA ASP A 74 6.41 -8.90 28.30
C ASP A 74 5.13 -9.74 28.48
N ALA A 75 4.20 -9.64 27.53
CA ALA A 75 2.99 -10.46 27.53
C ALA A 75 3.31 -11.96 27.43
N ALA A 76 4.26 -12.32 26.57
CA ALA A 76 4.72 -13.72 26.45
C ALA A 76 5.39 -14.23 27.74
N ARG A 77 6.20 -13.38 28.41
CA ARG A 77 6.77 -13.69 29.73
C ARG A 77 5.67 -13.93 30.78
N GLN A 78 4.70 -13.03 30.85
CA GLN A 78 3.57 -13.14 31.77
C GLN A 78 2.70 -14.38 31.49
N ALA A 79 2.60 -14.79 30.23
CA ALA A 79 1.92 -16.02 29.82
C ALA A 79 2.72 -17.30 30.11
N GLY A 80 4.00 -17.19 30.50
CA GLY A 80 4.89 -18.34 30.73
C GLY A 80 5.30 -19.09 29.48
N ILE A 81 5.36 -18.42 28.31
CA ILE A 81 5.68 -19.01 27.01
C ILE A 81 6.96 -18.46 26.38
N SER A 82 7.70 -17.58 27.06
CA SER A 82 8.91 -16.93 26.52
C SER A 82 9.92 -17.92 25.94
N ASP A 83 10.20 -19.02 26.64
CA ASP A 83 11.25 -19.97 26.27
C ASP A 83 10.83 -20.82 25.02
N SER A 84 9.56 -20.81 24.67
CA SER A 84 9.00 -21.54 23.52
C SER A 84 8.46 -20.59 22.43
N CYS A 85 8.67 -19.27 22.59
CA CYS A 85 8.16 -18.26 21.66
C CYS A 85 9.28 -17.69 20.80
N ASN A 86 9.05 -17.64 19.48
CA ASN A 86 9.92 -16.95 18.55
C ASN A 86 9.28 -15.63 18.14
N PHE A 87 10.05 -14.54 18.17
CA PHE A 87 9.66 -13.25 17.67
C PHE A 87 10.34 -12.99 16.31
N VAL A 88 9.55 -12.75 15.29
CA VAL A 88 10.03 -12.42 13.95
C VAL A 88 9.59 -11.00 13.62
N VAL A 89 10.55 -10.10 13.41
CA VAL A 89 10.30 -8.72 13.01
C VAL A 89 10.72 -8.57 11.56
N LEU A 90 9.81 -8.10 10.73
CA LEU A 90 10.03 -7.89 9.31
C LEU A 90 9.28 -6.65 8.83
N SER A 91 9.62 -6.19 7.65
CA SER A 91 8.92 -5.12 6.95
C SER A 91 8.22 -5.70 5.73
N ASP A 92 7.03 -5.22 5.42
CA ASP A 92 6.27 -5.56 4.21
C ASP A 92 6.90 -4.93 2.96
N HIS A 93 7.46 -3.72 3.08
CA HIS A 93 8.18 -3.02 2.02
C HIS A 93 9.14 -1.97 2.60
N GLY A 94 9.97 -1.40 1.74
CA GLY A 94 10.77 -0.21 2.02
C GLY A 94 10.10 1.05 1.49
N HIS A 95 10.80 2.19 1.59
CA HIS A 95 10.36 3.48 1.06
C HIS A 95 11.46 4.08 0.19
N LEU A 96 11.03 4.79 -0.85
CA LEU A 96 11.88 5.64 -1.68
C LEU A 96 11.36 7.07 -1.63
N GLU A 97 12.26 8.04 -1.68
CA GLU A 97 11.89 9.44 -1.77
C GLU A 97 11.27 9.73 -3.14
N ILE A 98 10.05 10.29 -3.12
CA ILE A 98 9.31 10.61 -4.34
C ILE A 98 9.58 12.06 -4.72
N GLN A 99 10.14 12.28 -5.91
CA GLN A 99 10.43 13.60 -6.45
C GLN A 99 9.24 14.21 -7.18
N ARG A 100 8.35 13.39 -7.73
CA ARG A 100 7.15 13.83 -8.47
C ARG A 100 6.13 12.72 -8.63
N THR A 101 4.87 13.14 -8.81
CA THR A 101 3.74 12.25 -9.06
C THR A 101 3.27 12.41 -10.50
N VAL A 102 2.87 11.33 -11.12
CA VAL A 102 2.28 11.30 -12.46
C VAL A 102 0.84 10.78 -12.34
N CYS A 103 -0.07 11.44 -13.04
CA CYS A 103 -1.48 11.05 -13.12
C CYS A 103 -1.80 10.47 -14.52
N PRO A 104 -1.58 9.18 -14.78
CA PRO A 104 -1.76 8.60 -16.11
C PRO A 104 -3.19 8.72 -16.63
N ASN A 105 -4.20 8.73 -15.75
CA ASN A 105 -5.60 8.89 -16.16
C ASN A 105 -5.89 10.24 -16.83
N VAL A 106 -5.14 11.30 -16.50
CA VAL A 106 -5.22 12.59 -17.21
C VAL A 106 -4.75 12.44 -18.65
N LEU A 107 -3.72 11.62 -18.88
CA LEU A 107 -3.20 11.35 -20.22
C LEU A 107 -4.17 10.46 -21.02
N LEU A 108 -4.79 9.47 -20.37
CA LEU A 108 -5.86 8.67 -20.98
C LEU A 108 -7.08 9.54 -21.35
N ALA A 109 -7.45 10.50 -20.51
CA ALA A 109 -8.55 11.42 -20.80
C ALA A 109 -8.25 12.30 -22.02
N ARG A 110 -7.03 12.81 -22.15
CA ARG A 110 -6.59 13.58 -23.34
C ARG A 110 -6.64 12.78 -24.64
N GLU A 111 -6.42 11.49 -24.55
CA GLU A 111 -6.49 10.56 -25.68
C GLU A 111 -7.92 10.00 -25.92
N GLY A 112 -8.92 10.49 -25.18
CA GLY A 112 -10.32 10.07 -25.31
C GLY A 112 -10.60 8.65 -24.81
N LEU A 113 -9.69 8.07 -24.01
CA LEU A 113 -9.83 6.73 -23.41
C LEU A 113 -10.53 6.77 -22.05
N LEU A 114 -10.76 7.97 -21.50
CA LEU A 114 -11.43 8.21 -20.23
C LEU A 114 -12.20 9.53 -20.34
N ARG A 115 -13.45 9.55 -19.92
CA ARG A 115 -14.30 10.72 -19.97
C ARG A 115 -14.65 11.21 -18.58
N LEU A 116 -14.47 12.51 -18.37
CA LEU A 116 -14.77 13.19 -17.11
C LEU A 116 -15.89 14.20 -17.33
N ASP A 117 -16.65 14.49 -16.29
CA ASP A 117 -17.56 15.64 -16.27
C ASP A 117 -16.79 16.96 -16.06
N GLY A 118 -17.52 18.09 -16.08
CA GLY A 118 -16.94 19.42 -15.86
C GLY A 118 -16.36 19.64 -14.46
N GLN A 119 -16.60 18.72 -13.52
CA GLN A 119 -16.10 18.76 -12.15
C GLN A 119 -14.93 17.75 -11.93
N GLY A 120 -14.57 16.99 -12.96
CA GLY A 120 -13.49 15.99 -12.90
C GLY A 120 -13.93 14.62 -12.41
N ASN A 121 -15.23 14.36 -12.25
CA ASN A 121 -15.72 13.03 -11.88
C ASN A 121 -15.72 12.11 -13.10
N LEU A 122 -15.43 10.84 -12.87
CA LEU A 122 -15.42 9.83 -13.92
C LEU A 122 -16.85 9.56 -14.41
N LEU A 123 -17.07 9.80 -15.71
CA LEU A 123 -18.33 9.47 -16.38
C LEU A 123 -18.24 8.10 -17.04
N ASP A 124 -17.14 7.83 -17.73
CA ASP A 124 -17.00 6.63 -18.54
C ASP A 124 -15.51 6.40 -18.92
N TRP A 125 -15.12 5.17 -19.29
CA TRP A 125 -13.76 4.84 -19.64
C TRP A 125 -13.66 3.62 -20.56
N ASP A 126 -12.72 3.61 -21.45
CA ASP A 126 -12.32 2.45 -22.24
C ASP A 126 -11.03 1.84 -21.65
N ALA A 127 -10.18 2.69 -21.05
CA ALA A 127 -9.02 2.29 -20.28
C ALA A 127 -8.90 3.12 -19.00
N TYR A 128 -8.46 2.48 -17.91
CA TYR A 128 -8.26 3.11 -16.61
C TYR A 128 -6.97 2.63 -15.96
N VAL A 129 -6.21 3.54 -15.36
CA VAL A 129 -4.99 3.22 -14.63
C VAL A 129 -5.25 3.28 -13.13
N GLN A 130 -5.02 2.16 -12.46
CA GLN A 130 -5.04 2.03 -11.00
C GLN A 130 -3.60 2.06 -10.47
N SER A 131 -3.29 3.04 -9.65
CA SER A 131 -1.98 3.13 -8.98
C SER A 131 -1.82 2.04 -7.93
N ALA A 132 -0.61 1.50 -7.86
CA ALA A 132 -0.13 0.59 -6.81
C ALA A 132 1.24 1.07 -6.30
N GLY A 133 1.36 2.34 -5.94
CA GLY A 133 2.60 2.97 -5.50
C GLY A 133 3.55 3.26 -6.66
N LEU A 134 4.68 2.57 -6.73
CA LEU A 134 5.70 2.70 -7.79
C LEU A 134 5.35 1.92 -9.07
N SER A 135 4.23 1.24 -9.08
CA SER A 135 3.68 0.56 -10.26
C SER A 135 2.22 0.95 -10.47
N ALA A 136 1.65 0.53 -11.60
CA ALA A 136 0.24 0.72 -11.87
C ALA A 136 -0.30 -0.41 -12.74
N HIS A 137 -1.57 -0.75 -12.51
CA HIS A 137 -2.31 -1.68 -13.35
C HIS A 137 -3.20 -0.92 -14.32
N VAL A 138 -3.24 -1.37 -15.55
CA VAL A 138 -4.08 -0.77 -16.60
C VAL A 138 -5.22 -1.72 -16.91
N PHE A 139 -6.42 -1.27 -16.62
CA PHE A 139 -7.65 -2.00 -16.89
C PHE A 139 -8.22 -1.53 -18.22
N LEU A 140 -8.68 -2.47 -19.02
CA LEU A 140 -9.43 -2.22 -20.25
C LEU A 140 -10.88 -2.63 -20.02
N ARG A 141 -11.81 -1.85 -20.54
CA ARG A 141 -13.25 -2.17 -20.45
C ARG A 141 -13.56 -3.54 -21.05
N ASP A 142 -13.00 -3.78 -22.23
CA ASP A 142 -13.02 -5.08 -22.87
C ASP A 142 -11.59 -5.57 -23.07
N PRO A 143 -11.10 -6.49 -22.23
CA PRO A 143 -9.78 -7.07 -22.40
C PRO A 143 -9.60 -7.92 -23.68
N ALA A 144 -10.70 -8.35 -24.29
CA ALA A 144 -10.68 -9.10 -25.55
C ALA A 144 -10.51 -8.21 -26.78
N ASP A 145 -10.82 -6.91 -26.67
CA ASP A 145 -10.61 -5.94 -27.77
C ASP A 145 -9.13 -5.74 -28.06
N ALA A 146 -8.66 -6.39 -29.12
CA ALA A 146 -7.27 -6.33 -29.54
C ALA A 146 -6.85 -4.93 -30.02
N LEU A 147 -7.77 -4.15 -30.62
CA LEU A 147 -7.47 -2.80 -31.12
C LEU A 147 -7.31 -1.83 -29.96
N LEU A 148 -8.19 -1.91 -28.97
CA LEU A 148 -8.09 -1.12 -27.75
C LEU A 148 -6.80 -1.43 -27.00
N ARG A 149 -6.48 -2.70 -26.83
CA ARG A 149 -5.26 -3.16 -26.17
C ARG A 149 -4.01 -2.63 -26.87
N GLU A 150 -3.95 -2.72 -28.17
CA GLU A 150 -2.82 -2.20 -28.97
C GLU A 150 -2.72 -0.68 -28.87
N ARG A 151 -3.85 0.04 -28.95
CA ARG A 151 -3.90 1.50 -28.82
C ARG A 151 -3.34 1.96 -27.47
N VAL A 152 -3.79 1.34 -26.38
CA VAL A 152 -3.35 1.67 -25.02
C VAL A 152 -1.88 1.30 -24.82
N SER A 153 -1.44 0.13 -25.26
CA SER A 153 -0.03 -0.30 -25.18
C SER A 153 0.90 0.67 -25.92
N ARG A 154 0.52 1.10 -27.11
CA ARG A 154 1.29 2.05 -27.92
C ARG A 154 1.38 3.41 -27.23
N LEU A 155 0.27 3.91 -26.68
CA LEU A 155 0.24 5.15 -25.92
C LEU A 155 1.21 5.08 -24.74
N LEU A 156 1.10 4.06 -23.89
CA LEU A 156 1.92 3.95 -22.69
C LEU A 156 3.42 3.78 -23.03
N ARG A 157 3.75 3.01 -24.08
CA ARG A 157 5.14 2.87 -24.54
C ARG A 157 5.69 4.19 -25.10
N ARG A 158 4.88 4.97 -25.81
CA ARG A 158 5.24 6.32 -26.23
C ARG A 158 5.56 7.21 -25.03
N LEU A 159 4.67 7.24 -24.03
CA LEU A 159 4.87 8.03 -22.79
C LEU A 159 6.13 7.59 -22.03
N ALA A 160 6.40 6.29 -22.00
CA ALA A 160 7.65 5.77 -21.43
C ALA A 160 8.88 6.26 -22.20
N GLY A 161 8.82 6.25 -23.54
CA GLY A 161 9.90 6.73 -24.41
C GLY A 161 10.18 8.23 -24.29
N GLU A 162 9.18 9.04 -23.94
CA GLU A 162 9.35 10.48 -23.71
C GLU A 162 10.19 10.80 -22.46
N GLY A 163 10.32 9.86 -21.51
CA GLY A 163 11.19 9.97 -20.33
C GLY A 163 10.72 10.95 -19.25
N ILE A 164 9.75 11.82 -19.53
CA ILE A 164 9.29 12.87 -18.62
C ILE A 164 8.27 12.37 -17.57
N TYR A 165 7.64 11.23 -17.82
CA TYR A 165 6.58 10.69 -16.97
C TYR A 165 7.10 9.67 -15.94
N GLY A 166 8.40 9.36 -15.91
CA GLY A 166 8.99 8.41 -14.97
C GLY A 166 8.54 6.95 -15.19
N ILE A 167 7.96 6.63 -16.35
CA ILE A 167 7.57 5.27 -16.71
C ILE A 167 8.82 4.56 -17.25
N SER A 168 9.35 3.61 -16.47
CA SER A 168 10.55 2.87 -16.87
C SER A 168 10.23 1.73 -17.83
N ARG A 169 9.10 1.03 -17.63
CA ARG A 169 8.70 -0.13 -18.43
C ARG A 169 7.17 -0.26 -18.49
N VAL A 170 6.71 -0.83 -19.60
CA VAL A 170 5.30 -1.19 -19.81
C VAL A 170 5.26 -2.67 -20.20
N PHE A 171 4.50 -3.45 -19.45
CA PHE A 171 4.34 -4.89 -19.67
C PHE A 171 2.90 -5.20 -20.03
N THR A 172 2.70 -6.16 -20.89
CA THR A 172 1.42 -6.87 -21.02
C THR A 172 1.24 -7.83 -19.84
N ALA A 173 0.01 -8.24 -19.57
CA ALA A 173 -0.26 -9.25 -18.54
C ALA A 173 0.51 -10.57 -18.82
N ALA A 174 0.63 -10.96 -20.07
CA ALA A 174 1.40 -12.15 -20.46
C ALA A 174 2.90 -12.02 -20.17
N GLU A 175 3.49 -10.85 -20.45
CA GLU A 175 4.90 -10.57 -20.13
C GLU A 175 5.11 -10.50 -18.61
N ALA A 176 4.21 -9.86 -17.87
CA ALA A 176 4.29 -9.79 -16.41
C ALA A 176 4.22 -11.18 -15.76
N LYS A 177 3.30 -12.02 -16.22
CA LYS A 177 3.18 -13.40 -15.75
C LYS A 177 4.39 -14.27 -16.14
N GLY A 178 4.84 -14.21 -17.40
CA GLY A 178 5.91 -15.07 -17.92
C GLY A 178 7.30 -14.69 -17.39
N GLN A 179 7.61 -13.39 -17.27
CA GLN A 179 8.94 -12.93 -16.88
C GLN A 179 9.10 -12.74 -15.37
N TYR A 180 8.02 -12.36 -14.68
CA TYR A 180 8.08 -11.93 -13.27
C TYR A 180 7.20 -12.77 -12.34
N GLN A 181 6.49 -13.78 -12.87
CA GLN A 181 5.55 -14.63 -12.13
C GLN A 181 4.49 -13.84 -11.33
N LEU A 182 4.16 -12.66 -11.83
CA LEU A 182 3.09 -11.83 -11.29
C LEU A 182 1.74 -12.35 -11.82
N ALA A 183 0.78 -12.53 -10.89
CA ALA A 183 -0.54 -13.09 -11.19
C ALA A 183 -1.41 -12.09 -11.96
#